data_b88983cc7b5ff06befe6245e0f2e5eff
#
_entry.id   b88983cc7b5ff06befe6245e0f2e5eff
#
_cell.length_a   1.000
_cell.length_b   1.000
_cell.length_c   1.000
_cell.angle_alpha   90.00
_cell.angle_beta   90.00
_cell.angle_gamma   90.00
#
_symmetry.space_group_name_H-M   'P 1'
#
loop_
_entity.id
_entity.type
_entity.pdbx_description
1 polymer ?
#
loop_
_entity_poly.entity_id
_entity_poly.type
_entity_poly.pdbx_seq_one_letter_code
_entity_poly.pdbx_strand_id
1 'polypeptide(L)'
;MKKFIYLMAMVCTLGFFTACSSDDDNNENDFNRNEKIEGTWKVQDAGFDANGNSTGSVVLNWEGSDDAVITIPGLLDEPYPVKNAISMVPMLLNTQLRSVLQDVTFNEKGQISATYKEETDDKDWKVANDYATYQVVNENMIALFLNTAKITEDIDDAQEKAMVASMLDQFKTGIPVHVSYPAANKVYFYVDKDFVAPIIAMLYAQVNKIPTIGMDKDDLAGFQILKTVVNQLPTIMEKTTKFEAGLELMK
;
A
#
# COMPACT_ATOMS: atom_id res chain seq x y z
N MET A 1 -18.60 1.99 -6.76
CA MET A 1 -18.16 0.80 -5.99
C MET A 1 -16.90 0.14 -6.54
N LYS A 2 -16.71 -0.01 -7.89
CA LYS A 2 -15.45 -0.56 -8.45
C LYS A 2 -14.20 0.19 -7.96
N LYS A 3 -14.20 1.53 -7.98
CA LYS A 3 -13.11 2.37 -7.46
C LYS A 3 -12.83 2.13 -5.97
N PHE A 4 -13.86 1.85 -5.17
CA PHE A 4 -13.71 1.56 -3.73
C PHE A 4 -13.07 0.19 -3.48
N ILE A 5 -13.43 -0.83 -4.25
CA ILE A 5 -12.79 -2.16 -4.16
C ILE A 5 -11.32 -2.06 -4.58
N TYR A 6 -11.01 -1.28 -5.63
CA TYR A 6 -9.63 -0.99 -6.04
C TYR A 6 -8.88 -0.17 -4.98
N LEU A 7 -9.54 0.80 -4.34
CA LEU A 7 -8.94 1.59 -3.26
C LEU A 7 -8.66 0.74 -2.02
N MET A 8 -9.61 -0.14 -1.63
CA MET A 8 -9.41 -1.11 -0.55
C MET A 8 -8.29 -2.11 -0.89
N ALA A 9 -8.23 -2.60 -2.12
CA ALA A 9 -7.13 -3.43 -2.59
C ALA A 9 -5.81 -2.65 -2.60
N MET A 10 -5.80 -1.38 -3.04
CA MET A 10 -4.64 -0.49 -2.97
C MET A 10 -4.21 -0.18 -1.53
N VAL A 11 -5.14 0.07 -0.62
CA VAL A 11 -4.81 0.28 0.81
C VAL A 11 -4.21 -0.99 1.42
N CYS A 12 -4.71 -2.17 1.04
CA CYS A 12 -4.15 -3.44 1.50
C CYS A 12 -2.80 -3.81 0.87
N THR A 13 -2.52 -3.30 -0.35
CA THR A 13 -1.33 -3.70 -1.11
C THR A 13 -0.33 -2.57 -1.33
N LEU A 14 -0.78 -1.32 -1.29
CA LEU A 14 -0.02 -0.15 -1.71
C LEU A 14 -0.30 1.06 -0.81
N GLY A 15 -0.41 0.91 0.50
CA GLY A 15 -0.54 2.03 1.44
C GLY A 15 0.50 3.16 1.28
N PHE A 16 1.17 3.21 0.12
CA PHE A 16 2.29 4.07 -0.20
C PHE A 16 2.00 5.21 -1.20
N PHE A 17 0.88 5.18 -1.96
CA PHE A 17 0.76 6.08 -3.11
C PHE A 17 -0.60 6.71 -3.28
N THR A 18 -1.16 7.31 -2.26
CA THR A 18 -2.16 8.34 -2.48
C THR A 18 -2.08 9.37 -1.36
N ALA A 19 -1.91 10.57 -1.72
CA ALA A 19 -1.58 11.56 -0.92
C ALA A 19 -1.88 12.95 -0.97
N CYS A 20 -1.98 13.96 -0.66
CA CYS A 20 -1.57 15.20 -0.14
C CYS A 20 -2.45 16.39 -0.12
N SER A 21 -2.28 17.31 0.54
CA SER A 21 -2.14 18.74 0.50
C SER A 21 -2.28 19.42 1.84
N SER A 22 -1.61 20.49 1.97
CA SER A 22 -1.92 21.48 3.01
C SER A 22 -1.67 22.87 2.49
N ASP A 23 -2.51 23.78 2.91
CA ASP A 23 -2.35 25.21 2.77
C ASP A 23 -1.16 25.74 3.56
N ASP A 24 -0.65 26.86 3.06
CA ASP A 24 0.41 27.68 3.60
C ASP A 24 0.31 27.94 5.10
N ASP A 25 1.35 27.56 5.82
CA ASP A 25 1.82 28.35 6.94
C ASP A 25 3.36 28.34 6.93
N ASN A 26 3.94 29.51 6.70
CA ASN A 26 5.36 29.80 6.82
C ASN A 26 5.84 29.53 8.25
N ASN A 27 6.21 28.31 8.52
CA ASN A 27 7.11 27.95 9.60
C ASN A 27 8.31 27.29 8.96
N GLU A 28 9.43 27.97 8.95
CA GLU A 28 10.77 27.38 8.77
C GLU A 28 11.02 26.45 9.96
N ASN A 29 10.27 25.36 10.04
CA ASN A 29 10.65 24.22 10.87
C ASN A 29 11.82 23.56 10.18
N ASP A 30 12.93 23.39 10.88
CA ASP A 30 14.09 22.61 10.47
C ASP A 30 13.60 21.24 9.98
N PHE A 31 13.33 21.14 8.68
CA PHE A 31 13.00 19.87 8.04
C PHE A 31 14.24 18.97 8.16
N ASN A 32 14.12 17.94 8.98
CA ASN A 32 15.22 17.02 9.20
C ASN A 32 15.46 16.22 7.91
N ARG A 33 16.51 16.53 7.18
CA ARG A 33 16.82 15.96 5.86
C ARG A 33 17.48 14.59 5.99
N ASN A 34 17.15 13.72 5.04
CA ASN A 34 17.90 12.49 4.79
C ASN A 34 18.28 12.43 3.31
N GLU A 35 19.46 12.93 2.97
CA GLU A 35 19.97 13.00 1.60
C GLU A 35 20.02 11.62 0.90
N LYS A 36 20.04 10.53 1.65
CA LYS A 36 20.04 9.17 1.08
C LYS A 36 18.71 8.83 0.42
N ILE A 37 17.58 9.36 0.96
CA ILE A 37 16.23 9.16 0.40
C ILE A 37 16.01 10.07 -0.80
N GLU A 38 16.55 11.28 -0.79
CA GLU A 38 16.29 12.30 -1.79
C GLU A 38 16.68 11.86 -3.20
N GLY A 39 15.86 12.28 -4.17
CA GLY A 39 16.02 11.98 -5.59
C GLY A 39 14.94 11.05 -6.15
N THR A 40 15.11 10.66 -7.41
CA THR A 40 14.16 9.81 -8.13
C THR A 40 14.55 8.34 -8.02
N TRP A 41 13.60 7.53 -7.59
CA TRP A 41 13.69 6.11 -7.40
C TRP A 41 12.75 5.37 -8.36
N LYS A 42 13.28 4.45 -9.14
CA LYS A 42 12.55 3.72 -10.19
C LYS A 42 12.00 2.41 -9.68
N VAL A 43 10.84 2.05 -10.19
CA VAL A 43 10.25 0.72 -10.01
C VAL A 43 11.09 -0.30 -10.79
N GLN A 44 11.43 -1.40 -10.14
CA GLN A 44 12.18 -2.50 -10.73
C GLN A 44 11.29 -3.34 -11.66
N ASP A 45 11.89 -3.92 -12.69
CA ASP A 45 11.19 -4.85 -13.57
C ASP A 45 10.81 -6.14 -12.82
N ALA A 46 9.61 -6.61 -13.07
CA ALA A 46 9.14 -7.89 -12.55
C ALA A 46 9.91 -9.04 -13.22
N GLY A 47 10.27 -10.05 -12.43
CA GLY A 47 11.01 -11.21 -12.93
C GLY A 47 11.10 -12.32 -11.90
N PHE A 48 12.04 -13.23 -12.11
CA PHE A 48 12.35 -14.32 -11.17
C PHE A 48 13.86 -14.40 -10.97
N ASP A 49 14.28 -14.71 -9.76
CA ASP A 49 15.68 -15.03 -9.47
C ASP A 49 16.05 -16.48 -9.91
N ALA A 50 17.30 -16.85 -9.73
CA ALA A 50 17.81 -18.18 -10.08
C ALA A 50 17.14 -19.32 -9.28
N ASN A 51 16.47 -19.01 -8.18
CA ASN A 51 15.76 -19.97 -7.32
C ASN A 51 14.24 -20.00 -7.63
N GLY A 52 13.78 -19.18 -8.58
CA GLY A 52 12.36 -19.07 -8.95
C GLY A 52 11.53 -18.16 -8.03
N ASN A 53 12.15 -17.39 -7.14
CA ASN A 53 11.43 -16.39 -6.34
C ASN A 53 11.11 -15.16 -7.19
N SER A 54 9.93 -14.57 -6.97
CA SER A 54 9.56 -13.32 -7.63
C SER A 54 10.52 -12.19 -7.26
N THR A 55 10.96 -11.46 -8.26
CA THR A 55 11.74 -10.23 -8.13
C THR A 55 10.96 -9.03 -8.66
N GLY A 56 11.29 -7.83 -8.19
CA GLY A 56 10.63 -6.59 -8.54
C GLY A 56 10.55 -5.67 -7.34
N SER A 57 9.76 -4.61 -7.45
CA SER A 57 9.68 -3.60 -6.40
C SER A 57 8.82 -4.00 -5.20
N VAL A 58 7.76 -4.77 -5.41
CA VAL A 58 6.90 -5.20 -4.29
C VAL A 58 7.61 -6.32 -3.52
N VAL A 59 7.83 -6.10 -2.23
CA VAL A 59 8.45 -7.06 -1.31
C VAL A 59 7.51 -7.32 -0.15
N LEU A 60 7.24 -8.60 0.10
CA LEU A 60 6.50 -9.08 1.26
C LEU A 60 7.37 -10.09 2.01
N ASN A 61 7.68 -9.81 3.27
CA ASN A 61 8.37 -10.71 4.16
C ASN A 61 7.40 -11.16 5.26
N TRP A 62 7.19 -12.44 5.38
CA TRP A 62 6.32 -13.02 6.41
C TRP A 62 7.01 -14.18 7.11
N GLU A 63 6.95 -14.15 8.43
CA GLU A 63 7.33 -15.26 9.30
C GLU A 63 6.19 -15.50 10.30
N GLY A 64 5.88 -16.75 10.55
CA GLY A 64 4.79 -17.10 11.45
C GLY A 64 4.67 -18.62 11.63
N SER A 65 3.61 -19.03 12.29
CA SER A 65 3.36 -20.44 12.55
C SER A 65 3.03 -21.22 11.26
N ASP A 66 3.58 -22.43 11.12
CA ASP A 66 3.33 -23.28 9.94
C ASP A 66 1.86 -23.75 9.83
N ASP A 67 1.08 -23.64 10.91
CA ASP A 67 -0.36 -23.92 10.92
C ASP A 67 -1.23 -22.71 10.52
N ALA A 68 -0.62 -21.58 10.16
CA ALA A 68 -1.35 -20.45 9.61
C ALA A 68 -1.83 -20.77 8.19
N VAL A 69 -3.15 -20.77 8.00
CA VAL A 69 -3.79 -21.08 6.72
C VAL A 69 -4.76 -19.99 6.29
N ILE A 70 -5.01 -19.91 4.99
CA ILE A 70 -5.98 -19.01 4.38
C ILE A 70 -6.82 -19.78 3.36
N THR A 71 -8.09 -19.40 3.22
CA THR A 71 -8.98 -19.83 2.15
C THR A 71 -9.44 -18.64 1.33
N ILE A 72 -9.49 -18.78 0.00
CA ILE A 72 -9.98 -17.74 -0.92
C ILE A 72 -10.98 -18.40 -1.85
N PRO A 73 -12.30 -18.16 -1.69
CA PRO A 73 -13.34 -18.82 -2.47
C PRO A 73 -13.11 -18.71 -3.98
N GLY A 74 -13.18 -19.82 -4.68
CA GLY A 74 -12.96 -19.90 -6.11
C GLY A 74 -11.49 -19.85 -6.57
N LEU A 75 -10.54 -19.71 -5.62
CA LEU A 75 -9.10 -19.75 -5.91
C LEU A 75 -8.35 -20.73 -5.00
N LEU A 76 -8.61 -20.69 -3.71
CA LEU A 76 -8.03 -21.55 -2.68
C LEU A 76 -9.19 -22.03 -1.78
N ASP A 77 -9.99 -22.98 -2.27
CA ASP A 77 -11.19 -23.47 -1.56
C ASP A 77 -10.83 -24.36 -0.36
N GLU A 78 -9.67 -25.01 -0.40
CA GLU A 78 -9.10 -25.75 0.73
C GLU A 78 -8.12 -24.88 1.52
N PRO A 79 -7.93 -25.15 2.84
CA PRO A 79 -6.96 -24.41 3.65
C PRO A 79 -5.54 -24.48 3.05
N TYR A 80 -4.99 -23.32 2.71
CA TYR A 80 -3.69 -23.19 2.06
C TYR A 80 -2.70 -22.48 2.99
N PRO A 81 -1.44 -22.96 3.14
CA PRO A 81 -0.48 -22.34 4.02
C PRO A 81 -0.24 -20.86 3.68
N VAL A 82 -0.38 -19.97 4.67
CA VAL A 82 -0.17 -18.52 4.50
C VAL A 82 1.20 -18.22 3.92
N LYS A 83 2.24 -18.92 4.36
CA LYS A 83 3.61 -18.79 3.84
C LYS A 83 3.68 -18.91 2.31
N ASN A 84 2.95 -19.88 1.76
CA ASN A 84 2.92 -20.10 0.32
C ASN A 84 2.02 -19.09 -0.40
N ALA A 85 0.88 -18.72 0.20
CA ALA A 85 -0.01 -17.71 -0.36
C ALA A 85 0.71 -16.34 -0.46
N ILE A 86 1.40 -15.91 0.60
CA ILE A 86 2.14 -14.64 0.63
C ILE A 86 3.26 -14.62 -0.43
N SER A 87 3.94 -15.72 -0.68
CA SER A 87 5.00 -15.75 -1.70
C SER A 87 4.49 -15.53 -3.13
N MET A 88 3.19 -15.75 -3.38
CA MET A 88 2.57 -15.51 -4.70
C MET A 88 2.18 -14.04 -4.91
N VAL A 89 1.95 -13.29 -3.83
CA VAL A 89 1.45 -11.91 -3.93
C VAL A 89 2.44 -10.98 -4.64
N PRO A 90 3.75 -10.98 -4.34
CA PRO A 90 4.71 -10.14 -5.07
C PRO A 90 4.75 -10.43 -6.57
N MET A 91 4.57 -11.68 -6.98
CA MET A 91 4.54 -12.06 -8.40
C MET A 91 3.41 -11.33 -9.15
N LEU A 92 2.21 -11.32 -8.58
CA LEU A 92 1.05 -10.67 -9.17
C LEU A 92 1.20 -9.14 -9.16
N LEU A 93 1.59 -8.60 -8.00
CA LEU A 93 1.67 -7.14 -7.80
C LEU A 93 2.82 -6.50 -8.57
N ASN A 94 3.97 -7.14 -8.69
CA ASN A 94 5.11 -6.59 -9.43
C ASN A 94 4.78 -6.37 -10.91
N THR A 95 4.06 -7.31 -11.52
CA THR A 95 3.64 -7.18 -12.92
C THR A 95 2.70 -5.99 -13.12
N GLN A 96 1.74 -5.82 -12.22
CA GLN A 96 0.79 -4.71 -12.28
C GLN A 96 1.46 -3.38 -11.93
N LEU A 97 2.24 -3.33 -10.85
CA LEU A 97 2.90 -2.10 -10.40
C LEU A 97 3.76 -1.50 -11.52
N ARG A 98 4.56 -2.30 -12.20
CA ARG A 98 5.44 -1.85 -13.28
C ARG A 98 4.68 -1.25 -14.46
N SER A 99 3.45 -1.67 -14.70
CA SER A 99 2.60 -1.13 -15.78
C SER A 99 1.95 0.21 -15.44
N VAL A 100 1.82 0.55 -14.15
CA VAL A 100 1.13 1.77 -13.70
C VAL A 100 2.01 2.76 -12.92
N LEU A 101 3.17 2.35 -12.43
CA LEU A 101 4.12 3.22 -11.71
C LEU A 101 5.51 3.11 -12.33
N GLN A 102 6.09 4.24 -12.70
CA GLN A 102 7.43 4.31 -13.28
C GLN A 102 8.49 4.63 -12.23
N ASP A 103 8.27 5.71 -11.48
CA ASP A 103 9.20 6.21 -10.47
C ASP A 103 8.49 7.01 -9.37
N VAL A 104 9.22 7.22 -8.28
CA VAL A 104 8.85 8.08 -7.16
C VAL A 104 10.01 9.01 -6.84
N THR A 105 9.74 10.28 -6.66
CA THR A 105 10.74 11.29 -6.32
C THR A 105 10.47 11.87 -4.93
N PHE A 106 11.49 11.86 -4.10
CA PHE A 106 11.51 12.51 -2.79
C PHE A 106 12.37 13.77 -2.89
N ASN A 107 11.80 14.94 -2.62
CA ASN A 107 12.53 16.19 -2.71
C ASN A 107 13.04 16.68 -1.35
N GLU A 108 13.93 17.67 -1.37
CA GLU A 108 14.54 18.25 -0.18
C GLU A 108 13.56 19.02 0.73
N LYS A 109 12.32 19.28 0.26
CA LYS A 109 11.27 19.97 1.03
C LYS A 109 10.27 19.00 1.66
N GLY A 110 10.55 17.69 1.62
CA GLY A 110 9.65 16.68 2.15
C GLY A 110 8.46 16.35 1.25
N GLN A 111 8.45 16.79 0.00
CA GLN A 111 7.39 16.46 -0.93
C GLN A 111 7.73 15.17 -1.69
N ILE A 112 6.68 14.44 -2.03
CA ILE A 112 6.76 13.22 -2.85
C ILE A 112 6.01 13.47 -4.15
N SER A 113 6.60 13.06 -5.26
CA SER A 113 5.91 12.98 -6.56
C SER A 113 6.12 11.61 -7.17
N ALA A 114 5.22 11.23 -8.09
CA ALA A 114 5.29 9.94 -8.77
C ALA A 114 4.93 10.08 -10.25
N THR A 115 5.60 9.33 -11.10
CA THR A 115 5.24 9.18 -12.52
C THR A 115 4.43 7.90 -12.67
N TYR A 116 3.15 8.02 -13.06
CA TYR A 116 2.18 6.95 -13.02
C TYR A 116 1.21 6.95 -14.20
N LYS A 117 0.42 5.88 -14.33
CA LYS A 117 -0.74 5.75 -15.21
C LYS A 117 -1.97 5.40 -14.37
N GLU A 118 -3.14 5.89 -14.76
CA GLU A 118 -4.41 5.54 -14.08
C GLU A 118 -4.84 4.12 -14.41
N GLU A 119 -4.63 3.71 -15.68
CA GLU A 119 -4.93 2.36 -16.16
C GLU A 119 -3.73 1.77 -16.90
N THR A 120 -3.65 0.46 -16.96
CA THR A 120 -2.52 -0.25 -17.57
C THR A 120 -2.40 -0.02 -19.09
N ASP A 121 -3.50 0.31 -19.76
CA ASP A 121 -3.60 0.57 -21.20
C ASP A 121 -3.51 2.05 -21.55
N ASP A 122 -3.41 2.95 -20.57
CA ASP A 122 -3.11 4.37 -20.81
C ASP A 122 -1.82 4.52 -21.62
N LYS A 123 -1.84 5.43 -22.62
CA LYS A 123 -0.67 5.69 -23.47
C LYS A 123 0.33 6.60 -22.79
N ASP A 124 -0.16 7.57 -22.02
CA ASP A 124 0.65 8.66 -21.50
C ASP A 124 0.89 8.50 -19.98
N TRP A 125 2.11 8.75 -19.57
CA TRP A 125 2.48 8.85 -18.16
C TRP A 125 2.07 10.22 -17.61
N LYS A 126 1.50 10.24 -16.42
CA LYS A 126 1.11 11.44 -15.67
C LYS A 126 2.07 11.63 -14.50
N VAL A 127 2.18 12.87 -14.02
CA VAL A 127 2.93 13.17 -12.79
C VAL A 127 1.93 13.54 -11.70
N ALA A 128 1.94 12.75 -10.63
CA ALA A 128 1.23 13.07 -9.40
C ALA A 128 2.13 13.95 -8.53
N ASN A 129 1.68 15.16 -8.25
CA ASN A 129 2.26 16.05 -7.26
C ASN A 129 1.25 16.27 -6.15
N ASP A 130 1.71 16.70 -5.00
CA ASP A 130 0.85 17.10 -3.89
C ASP A 130 -0.06 15.98 -3.35
N TYR A 131 0.32 14.77 -3.49
CA TYR A 131 -0.35 13.60 -2.94
C TYR A 131 0.33 13.05 -1.67
N ALA A 132 1.59 13.26 -1.37
CA ALA A 132 2.29 12.92 -0.14
C ALA A 132 3.39 13.90 0.23
N THR A 133 3.53 14.10 1.51
CA THR A 133 4.73 14.65 2.11
C THR A 133 5.35 13.61 3.05
N TYR A 134 6.62 13.79 3.35
CA TYR A 134 7.29 12.99 4.35
C TYR A 134 8.07 13.87 5.33
N GLN A 135 8.27 13.35 6.52
CA GLN A 135 9.17 13.93 7.51
C GLN A 135 10.15 12.83 7.95
N VAL A 136 11.42 13.17 8.07
CA VAL A 136 12.43 12.24 8.57
C VAL A 136 12.32 12.16 10.08
N VAL A 137 11.97 10.97 10.59
CA VAL A 137 11.90 10.69 12.02
C VAL A 137 13.29 10.32 12.55
N ASN A 138 14.01 9.47 11.81
CA ASN A 138 15.40 9.09 12.06
C ASN A 138 16.04 8.49 10.79
N GLU A 139 17.26 8.01 10.86
CA GLU A 139 17.99 7.46 9.71
C GLU A 139 17.27 6.30 8.99
N ASN A 140 16.43 5.55 9.71
CA ASN A 140 15.76 4.34 9.24
C ASN A 140 14.23 4.46 9.24
N MET A 141 13.68 5.66 9.43
CA MET A 141 12.24 5.87 9.50
C MET A 141 11.84 7.25 9.01
N ILE A 142 10.81 7.29 8.21
CA ILE A 142 10.07 8.50 7.84
C ILE A 142 8.62 8.40 8.33
N ALA A 143 8.00 9.54 8.58
CA ALA A 143 6.55 9.64 8.71
C ALA A 143 5.99 10.15 7.37
N LEU A 144 5.07 9.39 6.79
CA LEU A 144 4.38 9.72 5.55
C LEU A 144 3.02 10.33 5.88
N PHE A 145 2.75 11.50 5.36
CA PHE A 145 1.48 12.22 5.55
C PHE A 145 0.67 12.22 4.26
N LEU A 146 -0.58 11.89 4.35
CA LEU A 146 -1.49 11.75 3.22
C LEU A 146 -2.40 12.97 3.07
N ASN A 147 -2.61 13.48 1.84
CA ASN A 147 -3.61 14.54 1.53
C ASN A 147 -4.99 13.95 1.24
N THR A 148 -5.76 13.84 2.25
CA THR A 148 -7.14 13.37 2.14
C THR A 148 -7.94 14.16 1.09
N ALA A 149 -7.76 15.48 1.00
CA ALA A 149 -8.50 16.31 0.06
C ALA A 149 -8.18 15.93 -1.39
N LYS A 150 -6.88 15.77 -1.71
CA LYS A 150 -6.45 15.39 -3.07
C LYS A 150 -6.86 13.96 -3.44
N ILE A 151 -6.70 13.00 -2.53
CA ILE A 151 -7.10 11.59 -2.74
C ILE A 151 -8.60 11.47 -3.04
N THR A 152 -9.41 12.30 -2.39
CA THR A 152 -10.87 12.25 -2.53
C THR A 152 -11.41 13.23 -3.56
N GLU A 153 -10.54 13.97 -4.26
CA GLU A 153 -10.95 15.02 -5.21
C GLU A 153 -11.87 14.47 -6.29
N ASP A 154 -11.51 13.36 -6.91
CA ASP A 154 -12.21 12.73 -8.03
C ASP A 154 -13.30 11.73 -7.61
N ILE A 155 -13.67 11.70 -6.32
CA ILE A 155 -14.77 10.87 -5.84
C ILE A 155 -16.06 11.69 -5.89
N ASP A 156 -16.92 11.37 -6.87
CA ASP A 156 -18.19 12.08 -7.09
C ASP A 156 -19.25 11.75 -6.05
N ASP A 157 -19.30 10.49 -5.57
CA ASP A 157 -20.26 10.06 -4.56
C ASP A 157 -19.89 10.58 -3.19
N ALA A 158 -20.75 11.42 -2.60
CA ALA A 158 -20.48 12.07 -1.33
C ALA A 158 -20.36 11.08 -0.15
N GLN A 159 -21.04 9.96 -0.19
CA GLN A 159 -21.00 8.94 0.86
C GLN A 159 -19.69 8.14 0.74
N GLU A 160 -19.29 7.75 -0.47
CA GLU A 160 -18.02 7.10 -0.76
C GLU A 160 -16.85 8.02 -0.37
N LYS A 161 -16.93 9.30 -0.76
CA LYS A 161 -15.94 10.33 -0.40
C LYS A 161 -15.77 10.47 1.12
N ALA A 162 -16.88 10.59 1.85
CA ALA A 162 -16.84 10.71 3.31
C ALA A 162 -16.26 9.45 3.99
N MET A 163 -16.57 8.28 3.46
CA MET A 163 -16.04 7.02 3.98
C MET A 163 -14.53 6.92 3.77
N VAL A 164 -14.03 7.23 2.56
CA VAL A 164 -12.61 7.24 2.24
C VAL A 164 -11.88 8.27 3.11
N ALA A 165 -12.42 9.49 3.21
CA ALA A 165 -11.85 10.55 4.06
C ALA A 165 -11.75 10.11 5.53
N SER A 166 -12.79 9.45 6.06
CA SER A 166 -12.80 8.93 7.44
C SER A 166 -11.76 7.82 7.66
N MET A 167 -11.51 6.99 6.65
CA MET A 167 -10.46 5.98 6.72
C MET A 167 -9.06 6.63 6.71
N LEU A 168 -8.85 7.62 5.85
CA LEU A 168 -7.58 8.34 5.75
C LEU A 168 -7.28 9.19 6.99
N ASP A 169 -8.30 9.71 7.69
CA ASP A 169 -8.15 10.48 8.93
C ASP A 169 -7.47 9.67 10.05
N GLN A 170 -7.53 8.33 9.99
CA GLN A 170 -6.80 7.47 10.93
C GLN A 170 -5.26 7.64 10.80
N PHE A 171 -4.79 8.11 9.64
CA PHE A 171 -3.37 8.28 9.32
C PHE A 171 -2.89 9.74 9.37
N LYS A 172 -3.70 10.66 9.86
CA LYS A 172 -3.36 12.09 9.94
C LYS A 172 -2.14 12.41 10.81
N THR A 173 -1.76 11.53 11.72
CA THR A 173 -0.54 11.65 12.54
C THR A 173 0.72 11.15 11.83
N GLY A 174 0.58 10.72 10.57
CA GLY A 174 1.63 10.15 9.75
C GLY A 174 1.68 8.62 9.82
N ILE A 175 2.00 8.01 8.69
CA ILE A 175 2.25 6.58 8.55
C ILE A 175 3.73 6.35 8.83
N PRO A 176 4.12 5.55 9.84
CA PRO A 176 5.51 5.21 10.06
C PRO A 176 5.99 4.26 8.96
N VAL A 177 6.94 4.72 8.16
CA VAL A 177 7.55 3.93 7.09
C VAL A 177 9.01 3.71 7.44
N HIS A 178 9.38 2.45 7.57
CA HIS A 178 10.77 2.06 7.75
C HIS A 178 11.54 2.22 6.44
N VAL A 179 12.80 2.59 6.56
CA VAL A 179 13.70 2.79 5.41
C VAL A 179 14.96 1.97 5.64
N SER A 180 15.32 1.15 4.67
CA SER A 180 16.60 0.45 4.67
C SER A 180 17.26 0.54 3.29
N TYR A 181 18.56 0.29 3.24
CA TYR A 181 19.37 0.43 2.04
C TYR A 181 20.06 -0.92 1.74
N PRO A 182 19.37 -1.85 1.02
CA PRO A 182 19.92 -3.17 0.70
C PRO A 182 21.19 -3.11 -0.15
N ALA A 183 21.34 -2.06 -0.96
CA ALA A 183 22.53 -1.77 -1.76
C ALA A 183 22.69 -0.25 -1.95
N ALA A 184 23.84 0.20 -2.45
CA ALA A 184 24.15 1.62 -2.65
C ALA A 184 23.16 2.34 -3.60
N ASN A 185 22.55 1.62 -4.52
CA ASN A 185 21.57 2.12 -5.48
C ASN A 185 20.15 1.62 -5.21
N LYS A 186 19.87 1.05 -4.03
CA LYS A 186 18.56 0.51 -3.65
C LYS A 186 18.09 1.09 -2.33
N VAL A 187 16.79 1.36 -2.26
CA VAL A 187 16.09 1.72 -1.03
C VAL A 187 14.87 0.79 -0.87
N TYR A 188 14.62 0.35 0.35
CA TYR A 188 13.44 -0.43 0.72
C TYR A 188 12.63 0.37 1.74
N PHE A 189 11.45 0.80 1.32
CA PHE A 189 10.44 1.44 2.16
C PHE A 189 9.42 0.39 2.55
N TYR A 190 9.15 0.21 3.85
CA TYR A 190 8.21 -0.81 4.31
C TYR A 190 7.48 -0.41 5.58
N VAL A 191 6.32 -1.00 5.78
CA VAL A 191 5.59 -1.02 7.04
C VAL A 191 5.70 -2.40 7.66
N ASP A 192 5.66 -2.46 8.97
CA ASP A 192 5.81 -3.69 9.74
C ASP A 192 4.48 -4.20 10.33
N LYS A 193 4.56 -5.32 11.05
CA LYS A 193 3.43 -5.92 11.74
C LYS A 193 2.75 -4.97 12.72
N ASP A 194 3.52 -4.18 13.47
CA ASP A 194 2.99 -3.32 14.54
C ASP A 194 2.11 -2.21 13.97
N PHE A 195 2.44 -1.73 12.77
CA PHE A 195 1.60 -0.79 12.04
C PHE A 195 0.40 -1.48 11.36
N VAL A 196 0.59 -2.64 10.75
CA VAL A 196 -0.44 -3.30 9.93
C VAL A 196 -1.51 -3.99 10.77
N ALA A 197 -1.18 -4.56 11.93
CA ALA A 197 -2.14 -5.29 12.75
C ALA A 197 -3.35 -4.45 13.24
N PRO A 198 -3.19 -3.20 13.71
CA PRO A 198 -4.33 -2.32 14.02
C PRO A 198 -5.21 -2.00 12.80
N ILE A 199 -4.60 -1.84 11.62
CA ILE A 199 -5.33 -1.59 10.36
C ILE A 199 -6.18 -2.81 10.00
N ILE A 200 -5.64 -4.01 10.10
CA ILE A 200 -6.37 -5.25 9.88
C ILE A 200 -7.56 -5.36 10.84
N ALA A 201 -7.38 -5.04 12.12
CA ALA A 201 -8.46 -5.04 13.10
C ALA A 201 -9.57 -4.03 12.73
N MET A 202 -9.19 -2.85 12.25
CA MET A 202 -10.12 -1.84 11.77
C MET A 202 -10.87 -2.32 10.51
N LEU A 203 -10.16 -2.86 9.52
CA LEU A 203 -10.77 -3.40 8.29
C LEU A 203 -11.75 -4.53 8.61
N TYR A 204 -11.38 -5.46 9.48
CA TYR A 204 -12.26 -6.52 9.97
C TYR A 204 -13.55 -5.95 10.58
N ALA A 205 -13.43 -4.91 11.41
CA ALA A 205 -14.59 -4.27 12.02
C ALA A 205 -15.48 -3.53 11.01
N GLN A 206 -14.93 -2.98 9.95
CA GLN A 206 -15.65 -2.20 8.94
C GLN A 206 -16.26 -3.07 7.84
N VAL A 207 -15.55 -4.06 7.30
CA VAL A 207 -16.03 -4.90 6.20
C VAL A 207 -17.34 -5.60 6.53
N ASN A 208 -17.55 -5.94 7.80
CA ASN A 208 -18.76 -6.59 8.28
C ASN A 208 -19.97 -5.64 8.41
N LYS A 209 -19.76 -4.31 8.32
CA LYS A 209 -20.82 -3.29 8.38
C LYS A 209 -21.27 -2.83 6.99
N ILE A 210 -20.54 -3.17 5.92
CA ILE A 210 -20.87 -2.73 4.56
C ILE A 210 -22.15 -3.44 4.11
N PRO A 211 -23.22 -2.69 3.76
CA PRO A 211 -24.45 -3.29 3.27
C PRO A 211 -24.23 -3.86 1.85
N THR A 212 -24.74 -5.06 1.62
CA THR A 212 -24.67 -5.71 0.30
C THR A 212 -25.92 -5.45 -0.54
N ILE A 213 -26.90 -4.73 0.02
CA ILE A 213 -28.15 -4.39 -0.67
C ILE A 213 -27.85 -3.38 -1.79
N GLY A 214 -28.22 -3.72 -3.01
CA GLY A 214 -28.00 -2.88 -4.19
C GLY A 214 -26.68 -3.12 -4.93
N MET A 215 -25.82 -4.05 -4.46
CA MET A 215 -24.67 -4.52 -5.23
C MET A 215 -25.15 -5.36 -6.41
N ASP A 216 -24.56 -5.17 -7.58
CA ASP A 216 -24.74 -6.10 -8.69
C ASP A 216 -24.08 -7.47 -8.39
N LYS A 217 -24.33 -8.46 -9.24
CA LYS A 217 -23.89 -9.83 -9.00
C LYS A 217 -22.35 -9.97 -8.95
N ASP A 218 -21.65 -9.23 -9.80
CA ASP A 218 -20.20 -9.32 -9.91
C ASP A 218 -19.52 -8.56 -8.77
N ASP A 219 -20.02 -7.37 -8.41
CA ASP A 219 -19.59 -6.60 -7.26
C ASP A 219 -19.82 -7.39 -5.94
N LEU A 220 -20.99 -8.07 -5.82
CA LEU A 220 -21.30 -8.89 -4.65
C LEU A 220 -20.35 -10.08 -4.52
N ALA A 221 -20.02 -10.77 -5.63
CA ALA A 221 -19.10 -11.88 -5.61
C ALA A 221 -17.70 -11.42 -5.18
N GLY A 222 -17.17 -10.34 -5.77
CA GLY A 222 -15.89 -9.75 -5.40
C GLY A 222 -15.85 -9.30 -3.94
N PHE A 223 -16.94 -8.67 -3.46
CA PHE A 223 -17.03 -8.26 -2.05
C PHE A 223 -17.07 -9.45 -1.09
N GLN A 224 -17.73 -10.55 -1.44
CA GLN A 224 -17.75 -11.76 -0.61
C GLN A 224 -16.36 -12.39 -0.50
N ILE A 225 -15.58 -12.42 -1.58
CA ILE A 225 -14.18 -12.88 -1.56
C ILE A 225 -13.37 -11.98 -0.62
N LEU A 226 -13.42 -10.65 -0.81
CA LEU A 226 -12.73 -9.69 0.04
C LEU A 226 -13.09 -9.89 1.51
N LYS A 227 -14.39 -9.97 1.82
CA LYS A 227 -14.89 -10.19 3.18
C LYS A 227 -14.36 -11.48 3.80
N THR A 228 -14.33 -12.56 3.02
CA THR A 228 -13.80 -13.85 3.48
C THR A 228 -12.31 -13.76 3.81
N VAL A 229 -11.53 -13.09 2.97
CA VAL A 229 -10.10 -12.87 3.23
C VAL A 229 -9.90 -12.01 4.46
N VAL A 230 -10.54 -10.83 4.53
CA VAL A 230 -10.40 -9.89 5.65
C VAL A 230 -10.78 -10.53 6.99
N ASN A 231 -11.80 -11.38 7.02
CA ASN A 231 -12.23 -12.08 8.24
C ASN A 231 -11.21 -13.09 8.78
N GLN A 232 -10.27 -13.56 7.96
CA GLN A 232 -9.20 -14.47 8.38
C GLN A 232 -7.96 -13.74 8.86
N LEU A 233 -7.74 -12.48 8.42
CA LEU A 233 -6.51 -11.72 8.70
C LEU A 233 -6.21 -11.57 10.20
N PRO A 234 -7.15 -11.31 11.12
CA PRO A 234 -6.84 -11.22 12.54
C PRO A 234 -6.18 -12.49 13.09
N THR A 235 -6.75 -13.66 12.77
CA THR A 235 -6.19 -14.95 13.19
C THR A 235 -4.83 -15.23 12.56
N ILE A 236 -4.63 -14.83 11.31
CA ILE A 236 -3.32 -14.92 10.63
C ILE A 236 -2.31 -14.01 11.35
N MET A 237 -2.70 -12.78 11.69
CA MET A 237 -1.80 -11.83 12.39
C MET A 237 -1.43 -12.29 13.81
N GLU A 238 -2.32 -12.98 14.54
CA GLU A 238 -1.98 -13.61 15.82
C GLU A 238 -0.87 -14.66 15.67
N LYS A 239 -0.89 -15.42 14.57
CA LYS A 239 0.10 -16.45 14.23
C LYS A 239 1.36 -15.90 13.56
N THR A 240 1.39 -14.61 13.23
CA THR A 240 2.51 -13.93 12.56
C THR A 240 3.52 -13.44 13.59
N THR A 241 4.77 -13.78 13.45
CA THR A 241 5.89 -13.28 14.27
C THR A 241 6.58 -12.09 13.61
N LYS A 242 6.68 -12.07 12.27
CA LYS A 242 7.23 -10.97 11.48
C LYS A 242 6.36 -10.73 10.25
N PHE A 243 6.10 -9.47 9.95
CA PHE A 243 5.49 -9.05 8.71
C PHE A 243 6.11 -7.73 8.26
N GLU A 244 6.54 -7.67 7.02
CA GLU A 244 7.00 -6.45 6.35
C GLU A 244 6.38 -6.42 4.97
N ALA A 245 5.78 -5.31 4.61
CA ALA A 245 5.23 -5.06 3.27
C ALA A 245 5.75 -3.72 2.76
N GLY A 246 6.28 -3.70 1.55
CA GLY A 246 6.90 -2.48 1.06
C GLY A 246 7.36 -2.51 -0.37
N LEU A 247 8.08 -1.44 -0.73
CA LEU A 247 8.64 -1.25 -2.05
C LEU A 247 10.17 -1.13 -1.99
N GLU A 248 10.86 -1.99 -2.72
CA GLU A 248 12.27 -1.84 -3.04
C GLU A 248 12.42 -1.12 -4.38
N LEU A 249 13.02 0.05 -4.36
CA LEU A 249 13.20 0.91 -5.53
C LEU A 249 14.68 1.10 -5.84
N MET A 250 15.01 1.47 -7.09
CA MET A 250 16.39 1.66 -7.58
C MET A 250 16.64 3.09 -8.08
N LYS A 251 17.85 3.59 -7.88
CA LYS A 251 18.38 4.77 -8.60
C LYS A 251 18.96 4.39 -9.94
#